data_83c5c7d17f314ffb3e8195a788ceb8f8
#
_entry.id   83c5c7d17f314ffb3e8195a788ceb8f8
#
_cell.length_a   1.000
_cell.length_b   1.000
_cell.length_c   1.000
_cell.angle_alpha   90.00
_cell.angle_beta   90.00
_cell.angle_gamma   90.00
#
_symmetry.space_group_name_H-M   'P 1'
#
loop_
_entity.id
_entity.type
_entity.pdbx_description
1 polymer ?
#
loop_
_entity_poly.entity_id
_entity_poly.type
_entity_poly.pdbx_seq_one_letter_code
_entity_poly.pdbx_strand_id
1 'polypeptide(L)' 'MHINHKKNKNMSVIKVVELMSSSKKSWEDATAKAIKKASKSIKDIRSAYVQDQSVVVKDGEVVAYRVNLKVSFEVK' A
#
# COMPACT_ATOMS: atom_id res chain seq x y z
N MET A 1 14.47 -20.81 -22.78
CA MET A 1 14.57 -20.13 -22.53
C MET A 1 15.07 -19.50 -22.39
N HIS A 2 14.94 -19.31 -22.62
CA HIS A 2 15.28 -18.40 -22.45
C HIS A 2 15.37 -17.66 -22.11
N ILE A 3 15.28 -17.62 -22.36
CA ILE A 3 15.37 -16.75 -22.08
C ILE A 3 15.55 -16.11 -22.07
N ASN A 4 15.26 -15.87 -22.24
CA ASN A 4 15.31 -14.97 -22.16
C ASN A 4 15.46 -14.44 -21.97
N HIS A 5 15.21 -14.14 -22.10
CA HIS A 5 15.30 -13.29 -21.84
C HIS A 5 15.22 -12.62 -21.64
N LYS A 6 15.12 -12.47 -21.87
CA LYS A 6 14.99 -11.74 -21.61
C LYS A 6 14.97 -11.25 -21.10
N LYS A 7 14.79 -11.10 -21.29
CA LYS A 7 14.64 -10.57 -20.75
C LYS A 7 14.47 -10.34 -19.96
N ASN A 8 14.12 -10.47 -20.06
CA ASN A 8 13.88 -10.21 -19.23
C ASN A 8 14.04 -9.99 -18.59
N LYS A 9 13.95 -9.96 -18.52
CA LYS A 9 13.85 -9.82 -17.89
C LYS A 9 13.74 -9.40 -17.00
N ASN A 10 13.84 -9.38 -16.81
CA ASN A 10 13.61 -9.12 -15.97
C ASN A 10 13.90 -8.79 -14.76
N MET A 11 14.41 -8.57 -14.80
CA MET A 11 14.75 -8.38 -13.39
C MET A 11 14.30 -7.03 -12.91
N SER A 12 13.44 -7.03 -11.92
CA SER A 12 12.87 -5.80 -11.40
C SER A 12 13.51 -5.44 -10.08
N VAL A 13 13.70 -4.14 -9.86
CA VAL A 13 14.04 -3.64 -8.53
C VAL A 13 12.74 -3.16 -7.91
N ILE A 14 12.43 -3.70 -6.76
CA ILE A 14 11.21 -3.37 -6.03
C ILE A 14 11.59 -2.57 -4.79
N LYS A 15 10.93 -1.48 -4.59
CA LYS A 15 11.11 -0.66 -3.40
C LYS A 15 9.85 -0.71 -2.55
N VAL A 16 10.01 -0.64 -1.25
CA VAL A 16 8.89 -0.70 -0.31
C VAL A 16 8.88 0.55 0.53
N VAL A 17 7.72 1.19 0.65
CA VAL A 17 7.54 2.31 1.56
C VAL A 17 6.40 1.99 2.52
N GLU A 18 6.44 2.58 3.70
CA GLU A 18 5.39 2.39 4.69
C GLU A 18 4.51 3.62 4.73
N LEU A 19 3.21 3.36 4.78
CA LEU A 19 2.20 4.41 4.86
C LEU A 19 1.24 4.10 5.99
N MET A 20 0.72 5.15 6.61
CA MET A 20 -0.36 5.02 7.58
C MET A 20 -1.55 5.80 7.03
N SER A 21 -2.74 5.20 7.13
CA SER A 21 -3.96 5.84 6.65
C SER A 21 -5.09 5.56 7.60
N SER A 22 -6.05 6.46 7.66
CA SER A 22 -7.24 6.24 8.47
C SER A 22 -8.47 6.67 7.70
N SER A 23 -9.60 6.09 8.08
CA SER A 23 -10.88 6.38 7.48
C SER A 23 -11.94 6.30 8.57
N LYS A 24 -12.98 7.09 8.43
CA LYS A 24 -14.14 6.99 9.31
C LYS A 24 -15.07 5.87 8.90
N LYS A 25 -14.85 5.27 7.72
CA LYS A 25 -15.75 4.28 7.15
C LYS A 25 -15.31 2.85 7.40
N SER A 26 -14.07 2.52 7.06
CA SER A 26 -13.61 1.14 7.13
C SER A 26 -12.11 1.08 6.89
N TRP A 27 -11.54 -0.11 7.19
CA TRP A 27 -10.14 -0.37 6.86
C TRP A 27 -9.94 -0.43 5.35
N GLU A 28 -10.90 -1.00 4.64
CA GLU A 28 -10.83 -1.07 3.19
C GLU A 28 -10.80 0.33 2.57
N ASP A 29 -11.63 1.22 3.08
CA ASP A 29 -11.63 2.60 2.60
C ASP A 29 -10.30 3.29 2.90
N ALA A 30 -9.75 3.07 4.10
CA ALA A 30 -8.45 3.62 4.47
C ALA A 30 -7.37 3.14 3.53
N THR A 31 -7.39 1.84 3.19
CA THR A 31 -6.42 1.25 2.28
C THR A 31 -6.54 1.84 0.88
N ALA A 32 -7.76 1.89 0.35
CA ALA A 32 -7.98 2.41 -1.00
C ALA A 32 -7.57 3.87 -1.12
N LYS A 33 -7.86 4.67 -0.10
CA LYS A 33 -7.47 6.08 -0.09
C LYS A 33 -5.97 6.25 -0.06
N ALA A 34 -5.28 5.41 0.72
CA ALA A 34 -3.82 5.46 0.80
C ALA A 34 -3.18 5.18 -0.55
N ILE A 35 -3.67 4.14 -1.23
CA ILE A 35 -3.13 3.76 -2.54
C ILE A 35 -3.42 4.84 -3.57
N LYS A 36 -4.64 5.37 -3.56
CA LYS A 36 -5.01 6.42 -4.51
C LYS A 36 -4.13 7.65 -4.34
N LYS A 37 -3.90 8.05 -3.10
CA LYS A 37 -3.08 9.24 -2.84
C LYS A 37 -1.61 8.98 -3.14
N ALA A 38 -1.10 7.82 -2.77
CA ALA A 38 0.29 7.46 -3.04
C ALA A 38 0.56 7.38 -4.54
N SER A 39 -0.43 6.96 -5.32
CA SER A 39 -0.28 6.83 -6.77
C SER A 39 -0.07 8.17 -7.47
N LYS A 40 -0.37 9.27 -6.80
CA LYS A 40 -0.10 10.59 -7.38
C LYS A 40 1.39 10.92 -7.38
N SER A 41 2.15 10.34 -6.46
CA SER A 41 3.59 10.61 -6.32
C SER A 41 4.44 9.41 -6.71
N ILE A 42 3.93 8.21 -6.55
CA ILE A 42 4.68 6.98 -6.75
C ILE A 42 4.08 6.26 -7.95
N LYS A 43 4.91 6.02 -8.96
CA LYS A 43 4.46 5.30 -10.16
C LYS A 43 4.73 3.82 -10.00
N ASP A 44 3.96 3.03 -10.73
CA ASP A 44 4.17 1.58 -10.82
C ASP A 44 4.02 0.86 -9.48
N ILE A 45 3.03 1.28 -8.70
CA ILE A 45 2.68 0.54 -7.49
C ILE A 45 2.17 -0.82 -7.90
N ARG A 46 2.76 -1.87 -7.33
CA ARG A 46 2.45 -3.26 -7.67
C ARG A 46 1.57 -3.92 -6.65
N SER A 47 1.80 -3.66 -5.38
CA SER A 47 1.02 -4.27 -4.33
C SER A 47 1.11 -3.47 -3.06
N ALA A 48 0.22 -3.79 -2.14
CA ALA A 48 0.24 -3.22 -0.81
C ALA A 48 -0.08 -4.34 0.17
N TYR A 49 0.65 -4.35 1.24
CA TYR A 49 0.48 -5.33 2.31
C TYR A 49 -0.05 -4.59 3.53
N VAL A 50 -1.18 -5.04 4.06
CA VAL A 50 -1.73 -4.48 5.30
C VAL A 50 -0.98 -5.14 6.45
N GLN A 51 -0.10 -4.38 7.08
CA GLN A 51 0.71 -4.88 8.18
C GLN A 51 -0.09 -4.92 9.47
N ASP A 52 -0.82 -3.86 9.74
CA ASP A 52 -1.60 -3.74 10.97
C ASP A 52 -2.90 -3.04 10.68
N GLN A 53 -3.91 -3.43 11.43
CA GLN A 53 -5.19 -2.74 11.47
C GLN A 53 -5.46 -2.35 12.91
N SER A 54 -5.97 -1.15 13.11
CA SER A 54 -6.31 -0.68 14.44
C SER A 54 -7.49 0.25 14.35
N VAL A 55 -8.02 0.63 15.50
CA VAL A 55 -9.12 1.59 15.56
C VAL A 55 -8.74 2.70 16.53
N VAL A 56 -9.30 3.86 16.28
CA VAL A 56 -9.23 4.96 17.21
C VAL A 56 -10.54 4.98 18.00
N VAL A 57 -10.41 4.99 19.31
CA VAL A 57 -11.57 4.94 20.21
C VAL A 57 -11.68 6.26 20.95
N LYS A 58 -12.88 6.78 21.02
CA LYS A 58 -13.16 7.98 21.79
C LYS A 58 -14.50 7.79 22.49
N ASP A 59 -14.50 7.98 23.79
CA ASP A 59 -15.70 7.85 24.62
C ASP A 59 -16.42 6.51 24.42
N GLY A 60 -15.62 5.44 24.32
CA GLY A 60 -16.15 4.08 24.19
C GLY A 60 -16.63 3.71 22.79
N GLU A 61 -16.38 4.57 21.81
CA GLU A 61 -16.85 4.32 20.45
C GLU A 61 -15.69 4.37 19.47
N VAL A 62 -15.78 3.54 18.43
CA VAL A 62 -14.81 3.55 17.35
C VAL A 62 -15.10 4.76 16.48
N VAL A 63 -14.14 5.66 16.35
CA VAL A 63 -14.31 6.88 15.57
C VAL A 63 -13.49 6.85 14.29
N ALA A 64 -12.54 5.95 14.17
CA ALA A 64 -11.77 5.82 12.92
C ALA A 64 -11.15 4.44 12.84
N TYR A 65 -10.89 4.03 11.59
CA TYR A 65 -10.24 2.76 11.25
C TYR A 65 -8.89 3.12 10.65
N ARG A 66 -7.83 2.55 11.19
CA ARG A 66 -6.46 2.90 10.81
C ARG A 66 -5.75 1.67 10.24
N VAL A 67 -4.97 1.87 9.18
CA VAL A 67 -4.15 0.80 8.60
C VAL A 67 -2.72 1.28 8.49
N ASN A 68 -1.80 0.34 8.70
CA ASN A 68 -0.39 0.52 8.36
C ASN A 68 -0.11 -0.38 7.17
N LEU A 69 0.43 0.22 6.12
CA LEU A 69 0.63 -0.47 4.86
C LEU A 69 2.10 -0.49 4.48
N LYS A 70 2.52 -1.59 3.86
CA LYS A 70 3.77 -1.63 3.12
C LYS A 70 3.41 -1.66 1.65
N VAL A 71 3.81 -0.64 0.92
CA VAL A 71 3.46 -0.50 -0.49
C VAL A 71 4.71 -0.78 -1.31
N SER A 72 4.60 -1.72 -2.24
CA SER A 72 5.71 -2.05 -3.11
C SER A 72 5.50 -1.45 -4.50
N PHE A 73 6.57 -0.95 -5.07
CA PHE A 73 6.52 -0.39 -6.40
C PHE A 73 7.81 -0.69 -7.13
N GLU A 74 7.71 -0.71 -8.44
CA GLU A 74 8.84 -1.04 -9.28
C GLU A 74 9.64 0.20 -9.60
N VAL A 75 10.96 0.09 -9.45
CA VAL A 75 11.88 1.17 -9.79
C VAL A 75 12.38 0.92 -11.20
N LYS A 76 12.22 1.91 -12.03
CA LYS A 76 12.62 1.80 -13.45
C LYS A 76 13.83 2.65 -13.77
#